data_47650651bc5ea80175d9de2eca519024
#
_entry.id   47650651bc5ea80175d9de2eca519024
#
_cell.length_a   1.000
_cell.length_b   1.000
_cell.length_c   1.000
_cell.angle_alpha   90.00
_cell.angle_beta   90.00
_cell.angle_gamma   90.00
#
_symmetry.space_group_name_H-M   'P 1'
#
loop_
_entity.id
_entity.type
_entity.pdbx_description
1 polymer ?
#
loop_
_entity_poly.entity_id
_entity_poly.type
_entity_poly.pdbx_seq_one_letter_code
_entity_poly.pdbx_strand_id
1 'polypeptide(L)'
;GNGRLTRIITDMLLARADGLSQRFYSMSSAILRNKKSYYEILEYTGMHGLDVTQWLIWFLQTLQEAIDTAHEKVQRVVRKSFFWQRNVSLQLNERQIKMLNLLWDGFEGKLNTGKWAKITHTSQATALRDIQDLVSKGLLRDSGEGGRSTNYILVEE
;
A
#
# COMPACT_ATOMS: atom_id res chain seq x y z
N GLY A 1 -12.47 20.19 21.42
CA GLY A 1 -11.24 19.64 21.90
C GLY A 1 -11.21 18.15 22.21
N ASN A 2 -12.32 17.54 22.63
CA ASN A 2 -12.32 16.18 23.17
C ASN A 2 -12.01 15.07 22.14
N GLY A 3 -12.28 15.28 20.84
CA GLY A 3 -12.06 14.25 19.83
C GLY A 3 -10.60 13.82 19.63
N ARG A 4 -9.61 14.69 19.90
CA ARG A 4 -8.19 14.30 19.89
C ARG A 4 -7.83 13.46 21.10
N LEU A 5 -8.32 13.88 22.28
CA LEU A 5 -8.07 13.15 23.52
C LEU A 5 -8.68 11.75 23.46
N THR A 6 -9.93 11.64 23.01
CA THR A 6 -10.60 10.34 22.84
C THR A 6 -9.81 9.41 21.93
N ARG A 7 -9.31 9.90 20.79
CA ARG A 7 -8.49 9.09 19.87
C ARG A 7 -7.18 8.63 20.51
N ILE A 8 -6.50 9.49 21.27
CA ILE A 8 -5.28 9.11 21.99
C ILE A 8 -5.58 8.02 23.02
N ILE A 9 -6.65 8.15 23.79
CA ILE A 9 -7.08 7.14 24.77
C ILE A 9 -7.43 5.84 24.07
N THR A 10 -8.16 5.88 22.96
CA THR A 10 -8.46 4.70 22.13
C THR A 10 -7.17 4.01 21.67
N ASP A 11 -6.22 4.77 21.14
CA ASP A 11 -4.93 4.25 20.71
C ASP A 11 -4.13 3.59 21.85
N MET A 12 -4.15 4.19 23.05
CA MET A 12 -3.52 3.63 24.25
C MET A 12 -4.17 2.32 24.69
N LEU A 13 -5.51 2.27 24.71
CA LEU A 13 -6.27 1.08 25.12
C LEU A 13 -6.08 -0.07 24.13
N LEU A 14 -6.10 0.20 22.83
CA LEU A 14 -5.81 -0.79 21.79
C LEU A 14 -4.39 -1.33 21.91
N ALA A 15 -3.38 -0.46 22.09
CA ALA A 15 -2.00 -0.89 22.28
C ALA A 15 -1.83 -1.79 23.53
N ARG A 16 -2.55 -1.47 24.60
CA ARG A 16 -2.55 -2.29 25.81
C ARG A 16 -3.24 -3.63 25.60
N ALA A 17 -4.35 -3.65 24.87
CA ALA A 17 -5.07 -4.89 24.54
C ALA A 17 -4.26 -5.84 23.65
N ASP A 18 -3.50 -5.29 22.71
CA ASP A 18 -2.63 -6.06 21.81
C ASP A 18 -1.42 -6.68 22.53
N GLY A 19 -1.03 -6.16 23.68
CA GLY A 19 0.18 -6.59 24.41
C GLY A 19 1.48 -6.30 23.64
N LEU A 20 1.44 -5.47 22.60
CA LEU A 20 2.57 -5.14 21.75
C LEU A 20 3.18 -3.79 22.14
N SER A 21 4.51 -3.71 22.13
CA SER A 21 5.24 -2.45 22.35
C SER A 21 5.01 -1.44 21.23
N GLN A 22 4.72 -1.91 20.03
CA GLN A 22 4.40 -1.08 18.85
C GLN A 22 3.23 -1.68 18.09
N ARG A 23 2.27 -0.85 17.72
CA ARG A 23 1.18 -1.23 16.82
C ARG A 23 1.57 -0.96 15.38
N PHE A 24 1.24 -1.90 14.51
CA PHE A 24 1.48 -1.79 13.06
C PHE A 24 0.29 -1.18 12.31
N TYR A 25 -0.86 -1.01 12.97
CA TYR A 25 -2.06 -0.40 12.40
C TYR A 25 -2.37 0.95 13.05
N SER A 26 -3.11 1.81 12.33
CA SER A 26 -3.50 3.14 12.80
C SER A 26 -5.00 3.33 12.68
N MET A 27 -5.69 3.33 13.81
CA MET A 27 -7.12 3.65 13.89
C MET A 27 -7.39 5.08 13.41
N SER A 28 -6.52 6.03 13.77
CA SER A 28 -6.64 7.42 13.33
C SER A 28 -6.58 7.58 11.81
N SER A 29 -5.73 6.79 11.12
CA SER A 29 -5.66 6.79 9.65
C SER A 29 -6.91 6.17 9.02
N ALA A 30 -7.46 5.10 9.59
CA ALA A 30 -8.71 4.49 9.12
C ALA A 30 -9.90 5.44 9.30
N ILE A 31 -10.01 6.12 10.45
CA ILE A 31 -11.02 7.15 10.70
C ILE A 31 -10.89 8.30 9.67
N LEU A 32 -9.67 8.72 9.33
CA LEU A 32 -9.46 9.79 8.35
C LEU A 32 -9.95 9.40 6.95
N ARG A 33 -9.73 8.14 6.53
CA ARG A 33 -10.29 7.62 5.26
C ARG A 33 -11.81 7.60 5.27
N ASN A 34 -12.40 7.27 6.41
CA ASN A 34 -13.85 7.16 6.64
C ASN A 34 -14.44 8.41 7.32
N LYS A 35 -13.82 9.58 7.11
CA LYS A 35 -14.16 10.82 7.84
C LYS A 35 -15.64 11.17 7.79
N LYS A 36 -16.29 11.00 6.66
CA LYS A 36 -17.71 11.34 6.49
C LYS A 36 -18.59 10.44 7.38
N SER A 37 -18.47 9.12 7.25
CA SER A 37 -19.23 8.16 8.05
C SER A 37 -18.93 8.25 9.55
N TYR A 38 -17.71 8.66 9.93
CA TYR A 38 -17.35 8.93 11.32
C TYR A 38 -18.22 10.03 11.94
N TYR A 39 -18.42 11.15 11.25
CA TYR A 39 -19.27 12.22 11.77
C TYR A 39 -20.74 11.86 11.72
N GLU A 40 -21.20 11.17 10.69
CA GLU A 40 -22.58 10.70 10.57
C GLU A 40 -22.95 9.74 11.71
N ILE A 41 -22.07 8.79 12.05
CA ILE A 41 -22.34 7.85 13.15
C ILE A 41 -22.28 8.52 14.54
N LEU A 42 -21.42 9.51 14.73
CA LEU A 42 -21.40 10.29 15.97
C LEU A 42 -22.68 11.10 16.17
N GLU A 43 -23.17 11.76 15.11
CA GLU A 43 -24.42 12.51 15.13
C GLU A 43 -25.61 11.57 15.40
N TYR A 44 -25.69 10.46 14.66
CA TYR A 44 -26.72 9.43 14.85
C TYR A 44 -26.74 8.94 16.31
N THR A 45 -25.60 8.54 16.85
CA THR A 45 -25.51 8.04 18.24
C THR A 45 -25.91 9.09 19.25
N GLY A 46 -25.53 10.35 19.03
CA GLY A 46 -25.93 11.47 19.91
C GLY A 46 -27.43 11.72 19.94
N MET A 47 -28.19 11.35 18.91
CA MET A 47 -29.65 11.50 18.82
C MET A 47 -30.44 10.30 19.40
N HIS A 48 -29.80 9.15 19.58
CA HIS A 48 -30.46 7.88 19.94
C HIS A 48 -30.22 7.47 21.41
N GLY A 49 -29.90 8.41 22.28
CA GLY A 49 -29.80 8.21 23.74
C GLY A 49 -28.59 7.35 24.12
N LEU A 50 -28.85 6.26 24.88
CA LEU A 50 -27.79 5.37 25.38
C LEU A 50 -27.47 4.18 24.47
N ASP A 51 -28.18 4.02 23.35
CA ASP A 51 -27.90 2.94 22.41
C ASP A 51 -26.69 3.29 21.53
N VAL A 52 -25.55 2.69 21.82
CA VAL A 52 -24.29 2.86 21.09
C VAL A 52 -24.00 1.71 20.11
N THR A 53 -24.97 0.84 19.86
CA THR A 53 -24.76 -0.39 19.05
C THR A 53 -24.22 -0.07 17.66
N GLN A 54 -24.81 0.88 16.96
CA GLN A 54 -24.39 1.25 15.61
C GLN A 54 -22.99 1.87 15.60
N TRP A 55 -22.65 2.65 16.63
CA TRP A 55 -21.29 3.19 16.79
C TRP A 55 -20.27 2.07 17.03
N LEU A 56 -20.58 1.07 17.85
CA LEU A 56 -19.70 -0.08 18.10
C LEU A 56 -19.48 -0.89 16.83
N ILE A 57 -20.53 -1.14 16.04
CA ILE A 57 -20.41 -1.84 14.75
C ILE A 57 -19.47 -1.06 13.82
N TRP A 58 -19.70 0.24 13.66
CA TRP A 58 -18.84 1.10 12.82
C TRP A 58 -17.39 1.10 13.31
N PHE A 59 -17.18 1.18 14.63
CA PHE A 59 -15.86 1.17 15.25
C PHE A 59 -15.11 -0.12 14.95
N LEU A 60 -15.75 -1.28 15.13
CA LEU A 60 -15.15 -2.59 14.87
C LEU A 60 -14.84 -2.80 13.39
N GLN A 61 -15.71 -2.37 12.50
CA GLN A 61 -15.46 -2.40 11.06
C GLN A 61 -14.27 -1.52 10.67
N THR A 62 -14.17 -0.32 11.23
CA THR A 62 -13.04 0.60 10.99
C THR A 62 -11.74 0.06 11.57
N LEU A 63 -11.79 -0.62 12.72
CA LEU A 63 -10.64 -1.29 13.32
C LEU A 63 -10.17 -2.45 12.45
N GLN A 64 -11.09 -3.28 11.95
CA GLN A 64 -10.77 -4.36 11.02
C GLN A 64 -10.08 -3.82 9.77
N GLU A 65 -10.62 -2.76 9.14
CA GLU A 65 -9.98 -2.10 7.99
C GLU A 65 -8.56 -1.58 8.30
N ALA A 66 -8.35 -1.04 9.51
CA ALA A 66 -7.03 -0.58 9.94
C ALA A 66 -6.03 -1.74 10.02
N ILE A 67 -6.44 -2.88 10.58
CA ILE A 67 -5.63 -4.10 10.71
C ILE A 67 -5.33 -4.68 9.33
N ASP A 68 -6.34 -4.84 8.47
CA ASP A 68 -6.19 -5.39 7.13
C ASP A 68 -5.23 -4.55 6.28
N THR A 69 -5.37 -3.23 6.31
CA THR A 69 -4.46 -2.29 5.63
C THR A 69 -3.01 -2.43 6.13
N ALA A 70 -2.82 -2.62 7.43
CA ALA A 70 -1.49 -2.82 8.00
C ALA A 70 -0.91 -4.19 7.60
N HIS A 71 -1.74 -5.24 7.62
CA HIS A 71 -1.33 -6.58 7.19
C HIS A 71 -0.87 -6.58 5.73
N GLU A 72 -1.62 -5.96 4.82
CA GLU A 72 -1.23 -5.83 3.41
C GLU A 72 0.11 -5.11 3.24
N LYS A 73 0.35 -4.04 4.01
CA LYS A 73 1.63 -3.32 3.98
C LYS A 73 2.80 -4.19 4.44
N VAL A 74 2.63 -4.90 5.54
CA VAL A 74 3.65 -5.84 6.05
C VAL A 74 3.93 -6.94 5.04
N GLN A 75 2.90 -7.56 4.48
CA GLN A 75 3.03 -8.58 3.45
C GLN A 75 3.79 -8.08 2.22
N ARG A 76 3.53 -6.85 1.79
CA ARG A 76 4.25 -6.22 0.67
C ARG A 76 5.74 -6.06 0.98
N VAL A 77 6.08 -5.58 2.17
CA VAL A 77 7.49 -5.42 2.61
C VAL A 77 8.20 -6.77 2.66
N VAL A 78 7.54 -7.79 3.20
CA VAL A 78 8.08 -9.16 3.29
C VAL A 78 8.32 -9.73 1.89
N ARG A 79 7.30 -9.65 0.98
CA ARG A 79 7.45 -10.11 -0.41
C ARG A 79 8.57 -9.37 -1.15
N LYS A 80 8.66 -8.04 -0.98
CA LYS A 80 9.76 -7.24 -1.54
C LYS A 80 11.13 -7.72 -1.04
N SER A 81 11.25 -8.03 0.25
CA SER A 81 12.49 -8.57 0.83
C SER A 81 12.87 -9.92 0.23
N PHE A 82 11.93 -10.85 0.12
CA PHE A 82 12.17 -12.15 -0.51
C PHE A 82 12.52 -12.01 -2.00
N PHE A 83 11.84 -11.11 -2.72
CA PHE A 83 12.18 -10.82 -4.10
C PHE A 83 13.65 -10.41 -4.25
N TRP A 84 14.14 -9.49 -3.43
CA TRP A 84 15.53 -9.05 -3.49
C TRP A 84 16.52 -10.13 -3.05
N GLN A 85 16.17 -10.94 -2.05
CA GLN A 85 17.01 -12.07 -1.63
C GLN A 85 17.19 -13.11 -2.73
N ARG A 86 16.11 -13.49 -3.41
CA ARG A 86 16.16 -14.47 -4.52
C ARG A 86 16.96 -13.97 -5.71
N ASN A 87 16.92 -12.69 -5.95
CA ASN A 87 17.52 -12.06 -7.13
C ASN A 87 18.86 -11.36 -6.85
N VAL A 88 19.47 -11.61 -5.69
CA VAL A 88 20.73 -10.96 -5.27
C VAL A 88 21.90 -11.20 -6.23
N SER A 89 21.93 -12.34 -6.93
CA SER A 89 22.97 -12.69 -7.91
C SER A 89 22.80 -12.04 -9.28
N LEU A 90 21.65 -11.45 -9.56
CA LEU A 90 21.38 -10.83 -10.84
C LEU A 90 22.09 -9.48 -10.95
N GLN A 91 22.84 -9.32 -12.03
CA GLN A 91 23.43 -8.04 -12.36
C GLN A 91 22.36 -7.09 -12.90
N LEU A 92 21.99 -6.10 -12.10
CA LEU A 92 21.02 -5.06 -12.44
C LEU A 92 21.71 -3.69 -12.41
N ASN A 93 21.38 -2.84 -13.37
CA ASN A 93 21.84 -1.46 -13.34
C ASN A 93 20.98 -0.60 -12.39
N GLU A 94 21.48 0.58 -12.02
CA GLU A 94 20.81 1.49 -11.07
C GLU A 94 19.39 1.88 -11.49
N ARG A 95 19.15 2.06 -12.80
CA ARG A 95 17.83 2.40 -13.32
C ARG A 95 16.83 1.26 -13.13
N GLN A 96 17.29 0.02 -13.37
CA GLN A 96 16.48 -1.19 -13.16
C GLN A 96 16.13 -1.37 -11.68
N ILE A 97 17.11 -1.23 -10.79
CA ILE A 97 16.90 -1.29 -9.33
C ILE A 97 15.90 -0.21 -8.89
N LYS A 98 16.08 1.04 -9.36
CA LYS A 98 15.16 2.14 -9.07
C LYS A 98 13.73 1.82 -9.50
N MET A 99 13.55 1.34 -10.72
CA MET A 99 12.21 1.06 -11.25
C MET A 99 11.55 -0.14 -10.59
N LEU A 100 12.28 -1.22 -10.30
CA LEU A 100 11.77 -2.35 -9.52
C LEU A 100 11.33 -1.92 -8.12
N ASN A 101 12.10 -1.08 -7.44
CA ASN A 101 11.70 -0.53 -6.15
C ASN A 101 10.41 0.30 -6.26
N LEU A 102 10.29 1.16 -7.26
CA LEU A 102 9.08 1.94 -7.49
C LEU A 102 7.84 1.05 -7.75
N LEU A 103 8.01 -0.03 -8.50
CA LEU A 103 6.92 -0.99 -8.73
C LEU A 103 6.47 -1.67 -7.43
N TRP A 104 7.42 -2.07 -6.57
CA TRP A 104 7.11 -2.62 -5.25
C TRP A 104 6.46 -1.61 -4.30
N ASP A 105 6.84 -0.35 -4.37
CA ASP A 105 6.37 0.69 -3.46
C ASP A 105 5.00 1.29 -3.84
N GLY A 106 4.40 0.79 -4.91
CA GLY A 106 3.06 1.21 -5.36
C GLY A 106 3.12 2.17 -6.54
N PHE A 107 3.64 1.70 -7.66
CA PHE A 107 3.68 2.46 -8.91
C PHE A 107 2.28 2.78 -9.43
N GLU A 108 1.98 4.06 -9.64
CA GLU A 108 0.68 4.49 -10.13
C GLU A 108 0.53 4.33 -11.65
N GLY A 109 -0.52 3.62 -12.05
CA GLY A 109 -0.90 3.40 -13.45
C GLY A 109 -0.01 2.38 -14.15
N LYS A 110 -0.12 2.30 -15.48
CA LYS A 110 0.55 1.29 -16.31
C LYS A 110 2.00 1.67 -16.60
N LEU A 111 2.93 0.73 -16.41
CA LEU A 111 4.33 0.92 -16.79
C LEU A 111 4.50 0.64 -18.28
N ASN A 112 5.03 1.61 -19.00
CA ASN A 112 5.46 1.48 -20.40
C ASN A 112 6.83 2.10 -20.62
N THR A 113 7.40 1.90 -21.79
CA THR A 113 8.73 2.41 -22.16
C THR A 113 8.85 3.94 -22.00
N GLY A 114 7.78 4.68 -22.33
CA GLY A 114 7.76 6.14 -22.22
C GLY A 114 7.83 6.62 -20.77
N LYS A 115 7.05 6.01 -19.86
CA LYS A 115 7.11 6.31 -18.43
C LYS A 115 8.47 5.93 -17.83
N TRP A 116 9.01 4.75 -18.20
CA TRP A 116 10.35 4.35 -17.79
C TRP A 116 11.39 5.41 -18.18
N ALA A 117 11.46 5.77 -19.47
CA ALA A 117 12.39 6.75 -19.99
C ALA A 117 12.31 8.09 -19.23
N LYS A 118 11.08 8.56 -18.95
CA LYS A 118 10.82 9.80 -18.20
C LYS A 118 11.34 9.74 -16.76
N ILE A 119 11.06 8.63 -16.05
CA ILE A 119 11.43 8.47 -14.62
C ILE A 119 12.94 8.27 -14.47
N THR A 120 13.57 7.59 -15.41
CA THR A 120 15.01 7.29 -15.37
C THR A 120 15.86 8.32 -16.12
N HIS A 121 15.23 9.33 -16.73
CA HIS A 121 15.89 10.38 -17.52
C HIS A 121 16.77 9.81 -18.64
N THR A 122 16.24 8.83 -19.38
CA THR A 122 16.95 8.16 -20.48
C THR A 122 16.17 8.23 -21.78
N SER A 123 16.82 7.82 -22.90
CA SER A 123 16.13 7.65 -24.17
C SER A 123 15.14 6.47 -24.13
N GLN A 124 14.12 6.49 -24.98
CA GLN A 124 13.18 5.36 -25.11
C GLN A 124 13.89 4.07 -25.54
N ALA A 125 14.94 4.16 -26.37
CA ALA A 125 15.73 2.99 -26.78
C ALA A 125 16.46 2.35 -25.58
N THR A 126 17.03 3.18 -24.69
CA THR A 126 17.68 2.69 -23.46
C THR A 126 16.65 2.09 -22.51
N ALA A 127 15.52 2.77 -22.32
CA ALA A 127 14.42 2.27 -21.48
C ALA A 127 13.90 0.91 -21.98
N LEU A 128 13.74 0.74 -23.30
CA LEU A 128 13.30 -0.53 -23.88
C LEU A 128 14.32 -1.65 -23.63
N ARG A 129 15.62 -1.38 -23.77
CA ARG A 129 16.68 -2.37 -23.47
C ARG A 129 16.67 -2.77 -21.99
N ASP A 130 16.54 -1.80 -21.07
CA ASP A 130 16.46 -2.07 -19.64
C ASP A 130 15.25 -2.97 -19.31
N ILE A 131 14.08 -2.69 -19.91
CA ILE A 131 12.86 -3.48 -19.72
C ILE A 131 13.02 -4.89 -20.30
N GLN A 132 13.53 -5.01 -21.54
CA GLN A 132 13.73 -6.31 -22.20
C GLN A 132 14.70 -7.20 -21.42
N ASP A 133 15.75 -6.63 -20.85
CA ASP A 133 16.67 -7.34 -19.98
C ASP A 133 15.96 -7.83 -18.70
N LEU A 134 15.11 -7.03 -18.08
CA LEU A 134 14.30 -7.48 -16.91
C LEU A 134 13.27 -8.55 -17.29
N VAL A 135 12.70 -8.48 -18.49
CA VAL A 135 11.79 -9.52 -18.99
C VAL A 135 12.56 -10.83 -19.23
N SER A 136 13.75 -10.77 -19.84
CA SER A 136 14.60 -11.96 -20.05
C SER A 136 15.06 -12.60 -18.74
N LYS A 137 15.20 -11.80 -17.66
CA LYS A 137 15.53 -12.25 -16.30
C LYS A 137 14.30 -12.73 -15.51
N GLY A 138 13.10 -12.66 -16.09
CA GLY A 138 11.87 -13.07 -15.44
C GLY A 138 11.36 -12.13 -14.34
N LEU A 139 11.91 -10.89 -14.25
CA LEU A 139 11.49 -9.92 -13.23
C LEU A 139 10.32 -9.04 -13.66
N LEU A 140 10.15 -8.88 -14.98
CA LEU A 140 8.98 -8.22 -15.58
C LEU A 140 8.33 -9.15 -16.60
N ARG A 141 7.05 -8.96 -16.84
CA ARG A 141 6.33 -9.56 -17.96
C ARG A 141 5.42 -8.56 -18.63
N ASP A 142 5.07 -8.82 -19.89
CA ASP A 142 4.01 -8.09 -20.59
C ASP A 142 2.68 -8.32 -19.85
N SER A 143 1.90 -7.27 -19.67
CA SER A 143 0.57 -7.38 -19.03
C SER A 143 -0.45 -8.13 -19.90
N GLY A 144 -0.18 -8.34 -21.19
CA GLY A 144 -1.11 -8.96 -22.14
C GLY A 144 -2.30 -8.07 -22.52
N GLU A 145 -2.36 -6.84 -22.00
CA GLU A 145 -3.41 -5.89 -22.37
C GLU A 145 -3.04 -5.22 -23.69
N GLY A 146 -3.63 -5.71 -24.77
CA GLY A 146 -3.42 -5.19 -26.13
C GLY A 146 -3.75 -3.70 -26.24
N GLY A 147 -2.94 -2.96 -26.99
CA GLY A 147 -3.10 -1.53 -27.24
C GLY A 147 -1.91 -0.94 -27.98
N ARG A 148 -1.95 0.39 -28.21
CA ARG A 148 -0.85 1.11 -28.92
C ARG A 148 0.49 1.11 -28.19
N SER A 149 0.55 0.73 -26.91
CA SER A 149 1.79 0.61 -26.14
C SER A 149 1.76 -0.62 -25.25
N THR A 150 2.83 -1.41 -25.29
CA THR A 150 3.06 -2.54 -24.38
C THR A 150 3.19 -2.05 -22.95
N ASN A 151 2.48 -2.69 -22.04
CA ASN A 151 2.56 -2.42 -20.61
C ASN A 151 3.26 -3.59 -19.92
N TYR A 152 4.03 -3.29 -18.89
CA TYR A 152 4.80 -4.27 -18.15
C TYR A 152 4.38 -4.31 -16.71
N ILE A 153 4.38 -5.50 -16.12
CA ILE A 153 4.07 -5.73 -14.71
C ILE A 153 5.17 -6.52 -14.04
N LEU A 154 5.32 -6.33 -12.75
CA LEU A 154 6.29 -7.04 -11.92
C LEU A 154 5.88 -8.51 -11.81
N VAL A 155 6.86 -9.42 -11.82
CA VAL A 155 6.67 -10.83 -11.47
C VAL A 155 7.01 -10.97 -9.99
N GLU A 156 6.00 -11.25 -9.17
CA GLU A 156 6.10 -11.25 -7.69
C GLU A 156 6.43 -12.64 -7.11
N GLU A 157 6.54 -13.68 -7.95
CA GLU A 157 6.77 -15.07 -7.54
C GLU A 157 8.21 -15.36 -7.11
#